data_82dafc1ef3c62a2277407cb983d961ba
#
_entry.id   82dafc1ef3c62a2277407cb983d961ba
#
_cell.length_a   1.000
_cell.length_b   1.000
_cell.length_c   1.000
_cell.angle_alpha   90.00
_cell.angle_beta   90.00
_cell.angle_gamma   90.00
#
_symmetry.space_group_name_H-M   'P 1'
#
loop_
_entity.id
_entity.type
_entity.pdbx_description
1 polymer ?
#
loop_
_entity_poly.entity_id
_entity_poly.type
_entity_poly.pdbx_seq_one_letter_code
_entity_poly.pdbx_strand_id
1 'polypeptide(L)' 'MQDEYLSRCVVDPIKRTVHLYSSEGSEKQVICDTVDEFMNVLEFVRATVDEETLSYASPL' A
#
# COMPACT_ATOMS: atom_id res chain seq x y z
N MET A 1 -4.02 21.98 12.43
CA MET A 1 -3.36 21.38 11.28
C MET A 1 -3.35 19.87 11.40
N GLN A 2 -3.65 19.21 10.33
CA GLN A 2 -3.76 17.76 10.32
C GLN A 2 -2.39 17.15 10.10
N ASP A 3 -1.99 16.27 11.01
CA ASP A 3 -0.70 15.60 10.88
C ASP A 3 -0.87 14.14 10.54
N GLU A 4 -1.87 13.85 9.72
CA GLU A 4 -2.10 12.51 9.28
C GLU A 4 -0.97 12.04 8.37
N TYR A 5 -0.45 10.87 8.65
CA TYR A 5 0.61 10.29 7.83
C TYR A 5 0.34 8.80 7.64
N LEU A 6 1.01 8.23 6.66
CA LEU A 6 0.88 6.80 6.36
C LEU A 6 1.58 6.01 7.45
N SER A 7 0.81 5.24 8.22
CA SER A 7 1.37 4.45 9.31
C SER A 7 1.66 3.02 8.87
N ARG A 8 0.97 2.54 7.84
CA ARG A 8 1.15 1.16 7.38
C ARG A 8 0.70 1.05 5.94
N CYS A 9 1.41 0.25 5.18
CA CYS A 9 1.07 -0.04 3.79
C CYS A 9 1.20 -1.54 3.58
N VAL A 10 0.12 -2.19 3.16
CA VAL A 10 0.10 -3.63 2.93
C VAL A 10 -0.15 -3.89 1.46
N VAL A 11 0.77 -4.60 0.83
CA VAL A 11 0.67 -4.95 -0.59
C VAL A 11 0.17 -6.38 -0.71
N ASP A 12 -0.91 -6.57 -1.45
CA ASP A 12 -1.49 -7.88 -1.71
C ASP A 12 -1.30 -8.22 -3.19
N PRO A 13 -0.26 -8.98 -3.53
CA PRO A 13 0.02 -9.28 -4.94
C PRO A 13 -1.01 -10.22 -5.57
N ILE A 14 -1.67 -11.03 -4.78
CA ILE A 14 -2.68 -11.96 -5.30
C ILE A 14 -3.90 -11.19 -5.80
N LYS A 15 -4.33 -10.21 -5.03
CA LYS A 15 -5.52 -9.42 -5.38
C LYS A 15 -5.17 -8.13 -6.11
N ARG A 16 -3.90 -7.90 -6.38
CA ARG A 16 -3.41 -6.68 -7.03
C ARG A 16 -3.95 -5.43 -6.33
N THR A 17 -3.87 -5.45 -5.01
CA THR A 17 -4.43 -4.39 -4.18
C THR A 17 -3.38 -3.88 -3.20
N VAL A 18 -3.40 -2.58 -2.96
CA VAL A 18 -2.54 -1.96 -1.96
C VAL A 18 -3.42 -1.32 -0.92
N HIS A 19 -3.22 -1.68 0.35
CA HIS A 19 -3.97 -1.14 1.47
C HIS A 19 -3.13 -0.10 2.18
N LEU A 20 -3.69 1.09 2.35
CA LEU A 20 -3.00 2.20 3.00
C LEU A 20 -3.72 2.54 4.29
N TYR A 21 -2.98 2.57 5.38
CA TYR A 21 -3.52 2.89 6.70
C TYR A 21 -2.85 4.15 7.23
N SER A 22 -3.65 5.07 7.73
CA SER A 22 -3.12 6.33 8.24
C SER A 22 -2.98 6.28 9.75
N SER A 23 -2.23 7.25 10.28
CA SER A 23 -2.03 7.39 11.71
C SER A 23 -3.32 7.73 12.44
N GLU A 24 -4.33 8.19 11.72
CA GLU A 24 -5.61 8.57 12.32
C GLU A 24 -6.68 7.52 12.14
N GLY A 25 -6.30 6.34 11.69
CA GLY A 25 -7.23 5.24 11.58
C GLY A 25 -7.98 5.13 10.25
N SER A 26 -7.66 6.00 9.31
CA SER A 26 -8.26 5.92 7.98
C SER A 26 -7.63 4.77 7.18
N GLU A 27 -8.44 4.18 6.33
CA GLU A 27 -7.96 3.11 5.45
C GLU A 27 -8.37 3.41 4.03
N LYS A 28 -7.47 3.16 3.09
CA LYS A 28 -7.73 3.35 1.68
C LYS A 28 -7.18 2.17 0.92
N GLN A 29 -7.89 1.76 -0.13
CA GLN A 29 -7.45 0.66 -0.98
C GLN A 29 -7.23 1.15 -2.40
N VAL A 30 -6.12 0.73 -2.99
CA VAL A 30 -5.86 0.98 -4.40
C VAL A 30 -5.96 -0.36 -5.10
N ILE A 31 -7.01 -0.53 -5.89
CA ILE A 31 -7.26 -1.77 -6.61
C ILE A 31 -6.85 -1.60 -8.05
N CYS A 32 -5.96 -2.47 -8.52
CA CYS A 32 -5.42 -2.39 -9.87
C CYS A 32 -6.06 -3.45 -10.76
N ASP A 33 -6.43 -3.06 -11.96
CA ASP A 33 -7.10 -3.96 -12.91
C ASP A 33 -6.14 -4.89 -13.61
N THR A 34 -4.90 -4.44 -13.81
CA THR A 34 -3.91 -5.22 -14.54
C THR A 34 -2.64 -5.36 -13.74
N VAL A 35 -1.82 -6.34 -14.11
CA VAL A 35 -0.54 -6.55 -13.47
C VAL A 35 0.39 -5.37 -13.74
N ASP A 36 0.34 -4.81 -14.95
CA ASP A 36 1.19 -3.65 -15.28
C ASP A 36 0.86 -2.47 -14.39
N GLU A 37 -0.42 -2.21 -14.18
CA GLU A 37 -0.85 -1.13 -13.30
C GLU A 37 -0.39 -1.40 -11.87
N PHE A 38 -0.55 -2.64 -11.42
CA PHE A 38 -0.12 -3.02 -10.08
C PHE A 38 1.38 -2.82 -9.90
N MET A 39 2.17 -3.22 -10.89
CA MET A 39 3.61 -3.07 -10.81
C MET A 39 4.03 -1.60 -10.75
N ASN A 40 3.33 -0.75 -11.50
CA ASN A 40 3.61 0.68 -11.44
C ASN A 40 3.32 1.26 -10.06
N VAL A 41 2.20 0.87 -9.47
CA VAL A 41 1.84 1.32 -8.13
C VAL A 41 2.84 0.79 -7.10
N LEU A 42 3.20 -0.47 -7.23
CA LEU A 42 4.16 -1.09 -6.31
C LEU A 42 5.51 -0.38 -6.36
N GLU A 43 5.96 -0.04 -7.56
CA GLU A 43 7.23 0.66 -7.72
C GLU A 43 7.18 2.02 -7.05
N PHE A 44 6.09 2.74 -7.24
CA PHE A 44 5.90 4.03 -6.60
C PHE A 44 5.91 3.89 -5.07
N VAL A 45 5.19 2.90 -4.56
CA VAL A 45 5.10 2.67 -3.13
C VAL A 45 6.47 2.33 -2.55
N ARG A 46 7.21 1.47 -3.22
CA ARG A 46 8.55 1.08 -2.74
C ARG A 46 9.53 2.24 -2.76
N ALA A 47 9.31 3.20 -3.65
CA ALA A 47 10.18 4.36 -3.73
C ALA A 47 9.85 5.44 -2.70
N THR A 48 8.60 5.48 -2.23
CA THR A 48 8.13 6.56 -1.36
C THR A 48 7.84 6.13 0.07
N VAL A 49 7.53 4.86 0.30
CA VAL A 49 7.16 4.34 1.62
C VAL A 49 8.37 3.67 2.26
N ASP A 50 8.60 3.95 3.54
CA ASP A 50 9.71 3.32 4.27
C ASP A 50 9.49 1.81 4.37
N GLU A 51 10.60 1.08 4.35
CA GLU A 51 10.54 -0.38 4.45
C GLU A 51 9.83 -0.84 5.72
N GLU A 52 9.98 -0.09 6.80
CA GLU A 52 9.37 -0.46 8.07
C GLU A 52 7.86 -0.31 8.03
N THR A 53 7.37 0.56 7.17
CA THR A 53 5.94 0.79 7.03
C THR A 53 5.33 -0.16 6.02
N LEU A 54 6.12 -0.65 5.10
CA LEU A 54 5.66 -1.50 4.00
C LEU A 54 5.66 -2.96 4.40
N SER A 55 4.54 -3.64 4.13
CA SER A 55 4.42 -5.08 4.36
C SER A 55 3.78 -5.72 3.15
N TYR A 56 3.93 -7.02 3.06
CA TYR A 56 3.30 -7.79 1.99
C TYR A 56 2.34 -8.79 2.61
N ALA A 57 1.14 -8.87 2.06
CA ALA A 57 0.18 -9.85 2.50
C ALA A 57 0.67 -11.24 2.06
N SER A 58 0.67 -12.18 3.00
CA SER A 58 1.09 -13.53 2.70
C SER A 58 -0.13 -14.36 2.30
N PRO A 59 -0.06 -15.09 1.20
CA PRO A 59 -1.20 -15.90 0.76
C PRO A 59 -1.38 -17.19 1.55
N LEU A 60 -0.52 -17.48 2.46
CA LEU A 60 -0.63 -18.73 3.24
C LEU A 60 -1.72 -18.69 4.27
#